data_4e93e2b3bce1f6a6e8b96eb54ced1721
#
_entry.id   4e93e2b3bce1f6a6e8b96eb54ced1721
#
_cell.length_a   1.000
_cell.length_b   1.000
_cell.length_c   1.000
_cell.angle_alpha   90.00
_cell.angle_beta   90.00
_cell.angle_gamma   90.00
#
_symmetry.space_group_name_H-M   'P 1'
#
loop_
_entity.id
_entity.type
_entity.pdbx_description
1 polymer ?
#
loop_
_entity_poly.entity_id
_entity_poly.type
_entity_poly.pdbx_seq_one_letter_code
_entity_poly.pdbx_strand_id
1 'polypeptide(L)'
;MNQPEHPAKQDSTLIYTEYRAFLANFKTVLLASSSADNQPEASYAPYVAVGHDYYIYVSELATHTRNLLETGRCSLLFIEDESNTNNLFARRRLTFQCTATDIGRDSPAATAILDQFSESFGKFMQLLRTLPDFHLLRLSPQSGNYVAGFGKAYALSGEGLAEINHRDMRAGKPG
;
A
#
# COMPACT_ATOMS: atom_id res chain seq x y z
N MET A 1 13.01 -27.46 -35.46
CA MET A 1 13.40 -26.29 -34.68
C MET A 1 12.18 -25.83 -33.89
N ASN A 2 12.09 -26.24 -32.62
CA ASN A 2 11.00 -25.78 -31.74
C ASN A 2 11.30 -24.36 -31.32
N GLN A 3 10.41 -23.42 -31.65
CA GLN A 3 10.41 -22.09 -31.07
C GLN A 3 10.16 -22.23 -29.57
N PRO A 4 10.87 -21.46 -28.70
CA PRO A 4 10.55 -21.44 -27.28
C PRO A 4 9.13 -20.88 -27.14
N GLU A 5 8.25 -21.63 -26.53
CA GLU A 5 6.93 -21.16 -26.12
C GLU A 5 7.11 -19.90 -25.27
N HIS A 6 6.57 -18.77 -25.74
CA HIS A 6 6.40 -17.60 -24.90
C HIS A 6 5.59 -18.00 -23.68
N PRO A 7 6.03 -17.70 -22.45
CA PRO A 7 5.18 -17.94 -21.28
C PRO A 7 3.85 -17.22 -21.53
N ALA A 8 2.77 -18.00 -21.51
CA ALA A 8 1.42 -17.51 -21.70
C ALA A 8 1.24 -16.25 -20.83
N LYS A 9 0.69 -15.16 -21.40
CA LYS A 9 0.25 -14.01 -20.64
C LYS A 9 -0.61 -14.52 -19.50
N GLN A 10 -0.08 -14.53 -18.28
CA GLN A 10 -0.84 -14.90 -17.12
C GLN A 10 -2.01 -13.91 -17.07
N ASP A 11 -3.22 -14.44 -17.02
CA ASP A 11 -4.44 -13.63 -17.10
C ASP A 11 -4.37 -12.52 -16.06
N SER A 12 -4.43 -11.26 -16.48
CA SER A 12 -4.36 -10.08 -15.59
C SER A 12 -5.42 -10.14 -14.50
N THR A 13 -6.57 -10.75 -14.78
CA THR A 13 -7.65 -10.97 -13.82
C THR A 13 -7.23 -11.90 -12.69
N LEU A 14 -6.46 -12.95 -13.00
CA LEU A 14 -5.93 -13.86 -11.97
C LEU A 14 -4.93 -13.14 -11.06
N ILE A 15 -4.03 -12.35 -11.62
CA ILE A 15 -3.05 -11.59 -10.84
C ILE A 15 -3.75 -10.52 -10.00
N TYR A 16 -4.76 -9.84 -10.54
CA TYR A 16 -5.58 -8.90 -9.79
C TYR A 16 -6.22 -9.56 -8.57
N THR A 17 -6.87 -10.70 -8.78
CA THR A 17 -7.50 -11.47 -7.70
C THR A 17 -6.48 -11.94 -6.67
N GLU A 18 -5.31 -12.39 -7.11
CA GLU A 18 -4.23 -12.88 -6.24
C GLU A 18 -3.70 -11.77 -5.32
N TYR A 19 -3.34 -10.60 -5.87
CA TYR A 19 -2.81 -9.53 -5.03
C TYR A 19 -3.87 -8.92 -4.11
N ARG A 20 -5.15 -8.87 -4.54
CA ARG A 20 -6.26 -8.45 -3.66
C ARG A 20 -6.43 -9.41 -2.47
N ALA A 21 -6.36 -10.71 -2.72
CA ALA A 21 -6.39 -11.73 -1.66
C ALA A 21 -5.16 -11.63 -0.74
N PHE A 22 -3.99 -11.32 -1.29
CA PHE A 22 -2.77 -11.10 -0.50
C PHE A 22 -2.95 -9.91 0.46
N LEU A 23 -3.51 -8.78 0.00
CA LEU A 23 -3.77 -7.60 0.82
C LEU A 23 -4.71 -7.88 2.00
N ALA A 24 -5.67 -8.77 1.85
CA ALA A 24 -6.63 -9.11 2.90
C ALA A 24 -5.99 -9.74 4.16
N ASN A 25 -4.72 -10.17 4.08
CA ASN A 25 -4.01 -10.74 5.23
C ASN A 25 -3.38 -9.69 6.17
N PHE A 26 -3.44 -8.40 5.82
CA PHE A 26 -2.76 -7.35 6.56
C PHE A 26 -3.75 -6.44 7.29
N LYS A 27 -3.38 -6.03 8.50
CA LYS A 27 -4.07 -5.00 9.30
C LYS A 27 -3.21 -3.75 9.48
N THR A 28 -1.93 -3.86 9.16
CA THR A 28 -0.95 -2.78 9.21
C THR A 28 -0.21 -2.73 7.89
N VAL A 29 0.37 -1.58 7.59
CA VAL A 29 1.17 -1.37 6.39
C VAL A 29 2.49 -0.72 6.77
N LEU A 30 3.58 -1.14 6.13
CA LEU A 30 4.85 -0.44 6.19
C LEU A 30 4.76 0.81 5.31
N LEU A 31 5.21 1.93 5.86
CA LEU A 31 5.05 3.26 5.27
C LEU A 31 6.43 3.88 5.06
N ALA A 32 6.75 4.21 3.82
CA ALA A 32 7.90 5.04 3.49
C ALA A 32 7.42 6.45 3.17
N SER A 33 7.98 7.43 3.88
CA SER A 33 7.73 8.86 3.68
C SER A 33 9.03 9.61 3.56
N SER A 34 8.99 10.88 3.18
CA SER A 34 10.14 11.75 3.22
C SER A 34 9.75 13.14 3.71
N SER A 35 10.67 13.80 4.41
CA SER A 35 10.51 15.22 4.76
C SER A 35 10.57 16.10 3.51
N ALA A 36 10.25 17.39 3.67
CA ALA A 36 10.42 18.41 2.63
C ALA A 36 11.88 18.48 2.12
N ASP A 37 12.85 18.20 3.00
CA ASP A 37 14.29 18.15 2.66
C ASP A 37 14.73 16.79 2.10
N ASN A 38 13.77 15.95 1.71
CA ASN A 38 14.00 14.61 1.14
C ASN A 38 14.71 13.61 2.07
N GLN A 39 14.62 13.78 3.39
CA GLN A 39 15.09 12.76 4.34
C GLN A 39 14.10 11.61 4.36
N PRO A 40 14.48 10.39 3.97
CA PRO A 40 13.60 9.24 3.95
C PRO A 40 13.34 8.73 5.37
N GLU A 41 12.14 8.23 5.60
CA GLU A 41 11.75 7.57 6.83
C GLU A 41 10.92 6.33 6.53
N ALA A 42 11.22 5.25 7.25
CA ALA A 42 10.43 4.02 7.26
C ALA A 42 9.69 3.90 8.59
N SER A 43 8.41 3.63 8.52
CA SER A 43 7.52 3.49 9.66
C SER A 43 6.41 2.49 9.35
N TYR A 44 5.40 2.40 10.19
CA TYR A 44 4.19 1.61 9.90
C TYR A 44 2.96 2.28 10.51
N ALA A 45 1.79 1.87 10.04
CA ALA A 45 0.52 2.29 10.64
C ALA A 45 -0.54 1.19 10.49
N PRO A 46 -1.48 1.04 11.44
CA PRO A 46 -2.74 0.39 11.22
C PRO A 46 -3.54 1.13 10.14
N TYR A 47 -4.29 0.41 9.32
CA TYR A 47 -5.09 1.00 8.26
C TYR A 47 -6.46 0.35 8.12
N VAL A 48 -7.38 1.07 7.47
CA VAL A 48 -8.58 0.52 6.87
C VAL A 48 -8.57 0.82 5.36
N ALA A 49 -9.19 -0.04 4.57
CA ALA A 49 -9.29 0.13 3.13
C ALA A 49 -10.76 0.30 2.73
N VAL A 50 -11.05 1.32 1.92
CA VAL A 50 -12.38 1.56 1.36
C VAL A 50 -12.23 1.78 -0.15
N GLY A 51 -12.82 0.90 -0.93
CA GLY A 51 -12.63 0.88 -2.38
C GLY A 51 -11.17 0.59 -2.74
N HIS A 52 -10.51 1.56 -3.33
CA HIS A 52 -9.09 1.47 -3.71
C HIS A 52 -8.18 2.33 -2.82
N ASP A 53 -8.73 3.09 -1.89
CA ASP A 53 -8.01 3.97 -0.99
C ASP A 53 -7.69 3.28 0.34
N TYR A 54 -6.58 3.67 0.93
CA TYR A 54 -6.14 3.26 2.26
C TYR A 54 -6.24 4.46 3.19
N TYR A 55 -6.69 4.24 4.41
CA TYR A 55 -6.82 5.29 5.41
C TYR A 55 -5.97 4.93 6.62
N ILE A 56 -5.23 5.91 7.13
CA ILE A 56 -4.49 5.80 8.38
C ILE A 56 -4.94 6.90 9.34
N TYR A 57 -4.98 6.59 10.63
CA TYR A 57 -5.33 7.54 11.67
C TYR A 57 -4.12 7.71 12.60
N VAL A 58 -3.43 8.82 12.49
CA VAL A 58 -2.06 9.01 12.97
C VAL A 58 -1.87 10.33 13.72
N SER A 59 -1.03 10.30 14.77
CA SER A 59 -0.72 11.45 15.63
C SER A 59 0.41 12.31 15.03
N GLU A 60 0.40 13.61 15.31
CA GLU A 60 1.48 14.55 15.00
C GLU A 60 2.82 14.20 15.68
N LEU A 61 2.80 13.35 16.72
CA LEU A 61 4.02 12.85 17.35
C LEU A 61 4.85 11.96 16.42
N ALA A 62 4.22 11.34 15.42
CA ALA A 62 4.91 10.50 14.46
C ALA A 62 5.49 11.35 13.31
N THR A 63 6.77 11.17 13.01
CA THR A 63 7.47 11.90 11.93
C THR A 63 6.76 11.71 10.59
N HIS A 64 6.26 10.51 10.31
CA HIS A 64 5.53 10.25 9.07
C HIS A 64 4.27 11.11 8.91
N THR A 65 3.59 11.48 9.99
CA THR A 65 2.42 12.36 9.92
C THR A 65 2.80 13.72 9.34
N ARG A 66 3.83 14.36 9.89
CA ARG A 66 4.36 15.62 9.37
C ARG A 66 4.81 15.49 7.92
N ASN A 67 5.59 14.44 7.60
CA ASN A 67 6.05 14.20 6.24
C ASN A 67 4.89 14.10 5.24
N LEU A 68 3.81 13.40 5.60
CA LEU A 68 2.64 13.23 4.74
C LEU A 68 1.85 14.52 4.56
N LEU A 69 1.70 15.31 5.64
CA LEU A 69 1.03 16.61 5.58
C LEU A 69 1.81 17.62 4.72
N GLU A 70 3.14 17.60 4.80
CA GLU A 70 4.00 18.53 4.05
C GLU A 70 4.17 18.12 2.58
N THR A 71 4.39 16.83 2.30
CA THR A 71 4.79 16.39 0.96
C THR A 71 3.64 15.80 0.14
N GLY A 72 2.57 15.35 0.78
CA GLY A 72 1.43 14.72 0.13
C GLY A 72 1.74 13.40 -0.59
N ARG A 73 2.84 12.73 -0.24
CA ARG A 73 3.33 11.53 -0.94
C ARG A 73 3.89 10.48 0.00
N CYS A 74 3.63 9.21 -0.34
CA CYS A 74 4.25 8.07 0.36
C CYS A 74 4.33 6.83 -0.53
N SER A 75 5.03 5.85 -0.02
CA SER A 75 4.98 4.49 -0.54
C SER A 75 4.48 3.54 0.54
N LEU A 76 3.55 2.66 0.19
CA LEU A 76 3.06 1.58 1.05
C LEU A 76 3.74 0.29 0.66
N LEU A 77 4.15 -0.50 1.65
CA LEU A 77 4.71 -1.83 1.43
C LEU A 77 3.95 -2.86 2.27
N PHE A 78 3.34 -3.82 1.59
CA PHE A 78 2.81 -5.06 2.15
C PHE A 78 3.77 -6.17 1.79
N ILE A 79 4.28 -6.89 2.78
CA ILE A 79 5.27 -7.93 2.58
C ILE A 79 4.94 -9.15 3.42
N GLU A 80 4.99 -10.33 2.78
CA GLU A 80 4.79 -11.61 3.44
C GLU A 80 5.76 -11.78 4.62
N ASP A 81 5.29 -12.38 5.72
CA ASP A 81 6.15 -12.68 6.87
C ASP A 81 7.26 -13.67 6.48
N GLU A 82 8.45 -13.50 7.07
CA GLU A 82 9.60 -14.35 6.79
C GLU A 82 9.34 -15.82 7.13
N SER A 83 8.55 -16.07 8.18
CA SER A 83 8.18 -17.41 8.59
C SER A 83 7.29 -18.15 7.58
N ASN A 84 6.65 -17.42 6.67
CA ASN A 84 5.74 -17.97 5.67
C ASN A 84 6.38 -18.20 4.30
N THR A 85 7.68 -17.90 4.14
CA THR A 85 8.38 -18.06 2.88
C THR A 85 9.53 -19.05 2.95
N ASN A 86 9.68 -19.87 1.92
CA ASN A 86 10.83 -20.76 1.76
C ASN A 86 12.03 -20.08 1.08
N ASN A 87 11.84 -18.88 0.52
CA ASN A 87 12.87 -18.15 -0.22
C ASN A 87 12.80 -16.65 0.06
N LEU A 88 13.71 -16.15 0.91
CA LEU A 88 13.76 -14.74 1.32
C LEU A 88 13.99 -13.77 0.15
N PHE A 89 14.61 -14.21 -0.95
CA PHE A 89 14.80 -13.37 -2.15
C PHE A 89 13.53 -13.23 -2.98
N ALA A 90 12.52 -14.08 -2.75
CA ALA A 90 11.30 -14.16 -3.54
C ALA A 90 10.03 -13.93 -2.70
N ARG A 91 10.15 -13.30 -1.51
CA ARG A 91 8.99 -12.99 -0.66
C ARG A 91 7.92 -12.23 -1.44
N ARG A 92 6.67 -12.68 -1.30
CA ARG A 92 5.54 -11.94 -1.86
C ARG A 92 5.48 -10.55 -1.23
N ARG A 93 5.34 -9.56 -2.08
CA ARG A 93 5.24 -8.18 -1.63
C ARG A 93 4.52 -7.31 -2.65
N LEU A 94 3.87 -6.29 -2.15
CA LEU A 94 3.16 -5.31 -2.94
C LEU A 94 3.56 -3.92 -2.46
N THR A 95 4.02 -3.10 -3.38
CA THR A 95 4.35 -1.69 -3.12
C THR A 95 3.39 -0.81 -3.90
N PHE A 96 2.80 0.19 -3.24
CA PHE A 96 2.05 1.25 -3.88
C PHE A 96 2.77 2.59 -3.75
N GLN A 97 2.75 3.38 -4.82
CA GLN A 97 3.07 4.81 -4.77
C GLN A 97 1.75 5.55 -4.58
N CYS A 98 1.65 6.34 -3.51
CA CYS A 98 0.39 6.99 -3.11
C CYS A 98 0.53 8.50 -3.01
N THR A 99 -0.57 9.19 -3.31
CA THR A 99 -0.81 10.54 -2.80
C THR A 99 -1.45 10.44 -1.42
N ALA A 100 -1.10 11.38 -0.53
CA ALA A 100 -1.66 11.50 0.81
C ALA A 100 -2.46 12.79 0.92
N THR A 101 -3.67 12.71 1.49
CA THR A 101 -4.56 13.86 1.69
C THR A 101 -5.15 13.78 3.09
N ASP A 102 -5.02 14.85 3.88
CA ASP A 102 -5.78 14.99 5.12
C ASP A 102 -7.25 15.28 4.77
N ILE A 103 -8.14 14.39 5.18
CA ILE A 103 -9.58 14.54 4.90
C ILE A 103 -10.35 15.20 6.03
N GLY A 104 -9.64 15.61 7.09
CA GLY A 104 -10.26 16.18 8.29
C GLY A 104 -11.07 15.15 9.07
N ARG A 105 -11.03 15.24 10.38
CA ARG A 105 -11.64 14.23 11.29
C ARG A 105 -13.11 14.45 11.58
N ASP A 106 -13.66 15.62 11.26
CA ASP A 106 -15.00 16.05 11.68
C ASP A 106 -16.05 15.98 10.56
N SER A 107 -15.67 15.50 9.38
CA SER A 107 -16.61 15.33 8.26
C SER A 107 -17.44 14.05 8.40
N PRO A 108 -18.66 13.97 7.82
CA PRO A 108 -19.43 12.72 7.79
C PRO A 108 -18.66 11.55 7.15
N ALA A 109 -17.85 11.82 6.13
CA ALA A 109 -17.00 10.82 5.50
C ALA A 109 -15.93 10.31 6.48
N ALA A 110 -15.31 11.20 7.24
CA ALA A 110 -14.35 10.83 8.28
C ALA A 110 -14.99 9.97 9.37
N THR A 111 -16.20 10.30 9.80
CA THR A 111 -16.93 9.51 10.80
C THR A 111 -17.09 8.07 10.35
N ALA A 112 -17.56 7.83 9.13
CA ALA A 112 -17.75 6.47 8.60
C ALA A 112 -16.42 5.67 8.55
N ILE A 113 -15.31 6.31 8.19
CA ILE A 113 -13.98 5.67 8.18
C ILE A 113 -13.51 5.37 9.61
N LEU A 114 -13.66 6.31 10.54
CA LEU A 114 -13.28 6.12 11.95
C LEU A 114 -14.12 5.04 12.65
N ASP A 115 -15.36 4.84 12.23
CA ASP A 115 -16.20 3.74 12.71
C ASP A 115 -15.65 2.39 12.24
N GLN A 116 -15.19 2.27 10.98
CA GLN A 116 -14.49 1.07 10.50
C GLN A 116 -13.18 0.80 11.26
N PHE A 117 -12.42 1.86 11.65
CA PHE A 117 -11.28 1.70 12.54
C PHE A 117 -11.71 1.12 13.90
N SER A 118 -12.82 1.61 14.45
CA SER A 118 -13.34 1.14 15.74
C SER A 118 -13.79 -0.34 15.68
N GLU A 119 -14.39 -0.74 14.57
CA GLU A 119 -14.75 -2.14 14.30
C GLU A 119 -13.50 -3.03 14.17
N SER A 120 -12.47 -2.55 13.48
CA SER A 120 -11.26 -3.33 13.19
C SER A 120 -10.30 -3.43 14.37
N PHE A 121 -10.18 -2.37 15.20
CA PHE A 121 -9.16 -2.23 16.23
C PHE A 121 -9.72 -2.08 17.65
N GLY A 122 -11.04 -2.06 17.80
CA GLY A 122 -11.72 -2.12 19.08
C GLY A 122 -11.70 -0.83 19.90
N LYS A 123 -11.90 -0.99 21.22
CA LYS A 123 -12.19 0.12 22.15
C LYS A 123 -11.07 1.16 22.26
N PHE A 124 -9.83 0.81 21.92
CA PHE A 124 -8.72 1.75 21.97
C PHE A 124 -8.93 2.95 21.01
N MET A 125 -9.63 2.72 19.92
CA MET A 125 -10.00 3.80 18.98
C MET A 125 -10.88 4.87 19.62
N GLN A 126 -11.71 4.53 20.61
CA GLN A 126 -12.52 5.53 21.32
C GLN A 126 -11.65 6.57 22.04
N LEU A 127 -10.52 6.13 22.64
CA LEU A 127 -9.54 7.02 23.24
C LEU A 127 -8.85 7.87 22.16
N LEU A 128 -8.35 7.25 21.08
CA LEU A 128 -7.61 7.97 20.04
C LEU A 128 -8.46 9.05 19.36
N ARG A 129 -9.75 8.82 19.21
CA ARG A 129 -10.69 9.81 18.63
C ARG A 129 -10.88 11.05 19.49
N THR A 130 -10.55 11.02 20.78
CA THR A 130 -10.62 12.19 21.66
C THR A 130 -9.36 13.07 21.63
N LEU A 131 -8.26 12.54 21.10
CA LEU A 131 -6.98 13.24 21.06
C LEU A 131 -6.98 14.26 19.91
N PRO A 132 -6.57 15.54 20.19
CA PRO A 132 -6.68 16.61 19.19
C PRO A 132 -5.60 16.56 18.10
N ASP A 133 -4.50 15.85 18.34
CA ASP A 133 -3.30 15.77 17.50
C ASP A 133 -3.37 14.64 16.46
N PHE A 134 -4.54 13.99 16.28
CA PHE A 134 -4.71 12.91 15.31
C PHE A 134 -5.31 13.42 14.02
N HIS A 135 -4.72 12.98 12.90
CA HIS A 135 -5.14 13.24 11.54
C HIS A 135 -5.68 11.96 10.88
N LEU A 136 -6.73 12.11 10.08
CA LEU A 136 -7.23 11.04 9.22
C LEU A 136 -6.73 11.28 7.79
N LEU A 137 -5.73 10.52 7.38
CA LEU A 137 -5.10 10.65 6.08
C LEU A 137 -5.64 9.58 5.11
N ARG A 138 -6.08 10.01 3.94
CA ARG A 138 -6.38 9.14 2.81
C ARG A 138 -5.12 8.97 1.98
N LEU A 139 -4.75 7.73 1.71
CA LEU A 139 -3.62 7.33 0.86
C LEU A 139 -4.19 6.68 -0.39
N SER A 140 -4.08 7.38 -1.53
CA SER A 140 -4.64 6.96 -2.81
C SER A 140 -3.56 6.41 -3.72
N PRO A 141 -3.54 5.10 -4.00
CA PRO A 141 -2.56 4.48 -4.90
C PRO A 141 -2.64 5.03 -6.32
N GLN A 142 -1.50 5.43 -6.87
CA GLN A 142 -1.34 5.93 -8.23
C GLN A 142 -0.71 4.87 -9.14
N SER A 143 0.16 4.04 -8.59
CA SER A 143 0.78 2.90 -9.26
C SER A 143 1.23 1.87 -8.24
N GLY A 144 1.57 0.68 -8.70
CA GLY A 144 2.04 -0.38 -7.82
C GLY A 144 3.02 -1.34 -8.48
N ASN A 145 3.68 -2.13 -7.64
CA ASN A 145 4.52 -3.25 -8.05
C ASN A 145 4.18 -4.45 -7.18
N TYR A 146 3.75 -5.54 -7.82
CA TYR A 146 3.47 -6.80 -7.15
C TYR A 146 4.52 -7.84 -7.51
N VAL A 147 5.13 -8.45 -6.50
CA VAL A 147 6.03 -9.60 -6.65
C VAL A 147 5.32 -10.82 -6.05
N ALA A 148 4.89 -11.73 -6.91
CA ALA A 148 4.21 -12.97 -6.54
C ALA A 148 5.17 -14.11 -6.20
N GLY A 149 6.46 -13.96 -6.49
CA GLY A 149 7.50 -14.96 -6.29
C GLY A 149 8.69 -14.73 -7.21
N PHE A 150 9.60 -15.68 -7.27
CA PHE A 150 10.79 -15.58 -8.11
C PHE A 150 10.43 -15.47 -9.60
N GLY A 151 10.92 -14.40 -10.26
CA GLY A 151 10.65 -14.13 -11.66
C GLY A 151 9.21 -13.68 -11.99
N LYS A 152 8.36 -13.50 -10.97
CA LYS A 152 6.95 -13.07 -11.12
C LYS A 152 6.75 -11.67 -10.55
N ALA A 153 7.14 -10.66 -11.31
CA ALA A 153 6.99 -9.25 -10.94
C ALA A 153 6.05 -8.55 -11.92
N TYR A 154 5.13 -7.75 -11.39
CA TYR A 154 4.09 -7.07 -12.15
C TYR A 154 4.05 -5.60 -11.79
N ALA A 155 3.95 -4.74 -12.82
CA ALA A 155 3.60 -3.33 -12.65
C ALA A 155 2.08 -3.19 -12.69
N LEU A 156 1.53 -2.40 -11.77
CA LEU A 156 0.10 -2.13 -11.63
C LEU A 156 -0.16 -0.66 -11.96
N SER A 157 -1.13 -0.41 -12.83
CA SER A 157 -1.52 0.94 -13.26
C SER A 157 -3.01 1.00 -13.63
N GLY A 158 -3.46 2.16 -14.09
CA GLY A 158 -4.83 2.41 -14.49
C GLY A 158 -5.79 2.54 -13.32
N GLU A 159 -7.07 2.66 -13.64
CA GLU A 159 -8.13 2.80 -12.64
C GLU A 159 -8.20 1.56 -11.74
N GLY A 160 -8.18 1.79 -10.42
CA GLY A 160 -8.18 0.70 -9.43
C GLY A 160 -6.97 -0.24 -9.52
N LEU A 161 -5.90 0.16 -10.24
CA LEU A 161 -4.69 -0.64 -10.48
C LEU A 161 -4.98 -1.98 -11.18
N ALA A 162 -5.98 -1.99 -12.06
CA ALA A 162 -6.43 -3.19 -12.78
C ALA A 162 -5.61 -3.49 -14.04
N GLU A 163 -4.82 -2.52 -14.52
CA GLU A 163 -3.88 -2.73 -15.62
C GLU A 163 -2.61 -3.38 -15.09
N ILE A 164 -2.36 -4.64 -15.48
CA ILE A 164 -1.28 -5.45 -14.96
C ILE A 164 -0.33 -5.85 -16.07
N ASN A 165 0.93 -5.44 -15.94
CA ASN A 165 1.98 -5.73 -16.90
C ASN A 165 3.11 -6.51 -16.25
N HIS A 166 3.45 -7.68 -16.80
CA HIS A 166 4.62 -8.43 -16.34
C HIS A 166 5.90 -7.61 -16.58
N ARG A 167 6.76 -7.53 -15.56
CA ARG A 167 8.06 -6.86 -15.67
C ARG A 167 9.09 -7.86 -16.18
N ASP A 168 9.46 -7.75 -17.45
CA ASP A 168 10.52 -8.55 -18.03
C ASP A 168 11.89 -7.89 -17.78
N MET A 169 12.87 -8.65 -17.28
CA MET A 169 14.23 -8.16 -17.02
C MET A 169 14.97 -7.71 -18.30
N ARG A 170 14.44 -8.02 -19.47
CA ARG A 170 15.04 -7.68 -20.77
C ARG A 170 14.62 -6.32 -21.31
N ALA A 171 13.61 -5.67 -20.75
CA ALA A 171 13.06 -4.39 -21.22
C ALA A 171 13.85 -3.15 -20.78
N GLY A 172 14.96 -3.29 -20.08
CA GLY A 172 15.72 -2.20 -19.45
C GLY A 172 17.16 -2.04 -19.90
N LYS A 173 17.54 -2.42 -21.12
CA LYS A 173 18.82 -1.95 -21.71
C LYS A 173 18.52 -0.76 -22.62
N PRO A 174 18.88 0.49 -22.23
CA PRO A 174 19.11 1.53 -23.20
C PRO A 174 20.36 1.12 -24.00
N GLY A 175 20.23 1.13 -25.33
CA GLY A 175 21.34 0.99 -26.26
C GLY A 175 22.29 2.18 -26.20
#